data_2f232fcf2d664484a0f5ec1bcba34f5b
#
_entry.id   2f232fcf2d664484a0f5ec1bcba34f5b
#
_cell.length_a   1.000
_cell.length_b   1.000
_cell.length_c   1.000
_cell.angle_alpha   90.00
_cell.angle_beta   90.00
_cell.angle_gamma   90.00
#
_symmetry.space_group_name_H-M   'P 1'
#
loop_
_entity.id
_entity.type
_entity.pdbx_description
1 polymer ?
#
loop_
_entity_poly.entity_id
_entity_poly.type
_entity_poly.pdbx_seq_one_letter_code
_entity_poly.pdbx_strand_id
1 'polypeptide(L)'
;MIRRPPRSTPKPSSAASDVYKRQAGMKSFEHKLPGDTTQKELLTLIDGLNTDPNIHGILVQLPLPEQIDANIILAEVDAKKDVDGFHVLNVGKLFVGAPSLVPCTPLGCLLILRSLKEDLNGKHAVIIGRSNLNGKPMAQLLLKENCTVTITHSKTADLKGECLKGDIIVAAVGIPELVKGDWVKKDAIVIDVGINKTEKGIVGDVAFDEVSKVAKALTPVPGGVGPMTIACLLKNTIECFKRTQNN
;
A
#
# COMPACT_ATOMS: atom_id res chain seq x y z
N MET A 1 9.75 29.35 18.12
CA MET A 1 9.23 29.81 16.80
C MET A 1 9.87 28.92 15.73
N ILE A 2 9.20 27.81 15.34
CA ILE A 2 9.71 26.86 14.36
C ILE A 2 9.23 27.32 12.98
N ARG A 3 10.15 27.75 12.13
CA ARG A 3 9.85 28.15 10.75
C ARG A 3 9.48 26.91 9.92
N ARG A 4 8.30 26.93 9.30
CA ARG A 4 7.91 25.96 8.27
C ARG A 4 8.84 26.13 7.05
N PRO A 5 9.38 25.03 6.45
CA PRO A 5 10.13 25.13 5.21
C PRO A 5 9.22 25.53 4.05
N PRO A 6 9.77 26.18 2.99
CA PRO A 6 9.01 26.66 1.86
C PRO A 6 8.37 25.51 1.07
N ARG A 7 7.15 25.75 0.59
CA ARG A 7 6.36 24.84 -0.25
C ARG A 7 6.96 24.75 -1.66
N SER A 8 7.91 23.86 -1.86
CA SER A 8 8.14 23.23 -3.16
C SER A 8 7.73 21.78 -3.00
N THR A 9 6.66 21.37 -3.69
CA THR A 9 6.02 20.07 -3.50
C THR A 9 6.79 18.97 -4.21
N PRO A 10 7.68 18.21 -3.54
CA PRO A 10 7.99 16.86 -3.96
C PRO A 10 6.72 16.02 -3.76
N LYS A 11 6.53 14.96 -4.57
CA LYS A 11 5.44 13.98 -4.30
C LYS A 11 5.54 13.57 -2.84
N PRO A 12 4.51 13.72 -2.00
CA PRO A 12 4.63 13.62 -0.54
C PRO A 12 5.23 12.32 0.00
N SER A 13 5.13 11.22 -0.78
CA SER A 13 5.61 9.90 -0.38
C SER A 13 7.14 9.73 -0.47
N SER A 14 7.81 10.26 -1.49
CA SER A 14 9.27 10.07 -1.65
C SER A 14 10.07 10.88 -0.63
N ALA A 15 9.75 12.16 -0.45
CA ALA A 15 10.42 13.01 0.54
C ALA A 15 10.21 12.54 1.98
N ALA A 16 8.99 12.10 2.32
CA ALA A 16 8.72 11.54 3.65
C ALA A 16 9.51 10.24 3.86
N SER A 17 9.55 9.33 2.87
CA SER A 17 10.30 8.08 3.00
C SER A 17 11.79 8.31 3.24
N ASP A 18 12.40 9.32 2.60
CA ASP A 18 13.83 9.62 2.77
C ASP A 18 14.16 10.17 4.17
N VAL A 19 13.28 11.00 4.73
CA VAL A 19 13.44 11.46 6.12
C VAL A 19 13.41 10.28 7.09
N TYR A 20 12.43 9.39 6.98
CA TYR A 20 12.29 8.24 7.86
C TYR A 20 13.42 7.21 7.67
N LYS A 21 13.89 6.97 6.43
CA LYS A 21 15.05 6.11 6.17
C LYS A 21 16.30 6.61 6.91
N ARG A 22 16.59 7.92 6.81
CA ARG A 22 17.73 8.54 7.53
C ARG A 22 17.59 8.41 9.05
N GLN A 23 16.38 8.65 9.59
CA GLN A 23 16.11 8.48 11.02
C GLN A 23 16.30 7.04 11.49
N ALA A 24 16.01 6.06 10.63
CA ALA A 24 16.24 4.63 10.90
C ALA A 24 17.69 4.18 10.65
N GLY A 25 18.62 5.10 10.34
CA GLY A 25 20.01 4.77 10.06
C GLY A 25 20.25 4.05 8.73
N MET A 26 19.27 4.06 7.82
CA MET A 26 19.38 3.42 6.50
C MET A 26 20.06 4.36 5.51
N LYS A 27 21.02 3.84 4.74
CA LYS A 27 21.54 4.53 3.54
C LYS A 27 20.52 4.38 2.42
N SER A 28 20.17 5.49 1.77
CA SER A 28 19.26 5.51 0.62
C SER A 28 19.98 6.11 -0.58
N PHE A 29 19.93 5.39 -1.71
CA PHE A 29 20.43 5.83 -2.99
C PHE A 29 19.25 6.12 -3.90
N GLU A 30 19.14 7.33 -4.42
CA GLU A 30 18.07 7.73 -5.32
C GLU A 30 18.58 7.82 -6.74
N HIS A 31 17.99 7.05 -7.65
CA HIS A 31 18.26 7.08 -9.09
C HIS A 31 17.13 7.83 -9.79
N LYS A 32 17.36 9.14 -10.07
CA LYS A 32 16.43 9.96 -10.86
C LYS A 32 16.75 9.79 -12.33
N LEU A 33 15.90 9.05 -13.02
CA LEU A 33 16.05 8.81 -14.44
C LEU A 33 15.25 9.83 -15.26
N PRO A 34 15.73 10.24 -16.46
CA PRO A 34 14.97 11.04 -17.40
C PRO A 34 13.64 10.39 -17.79
N GLY A 35 12.65 11.20 -18.19
CA GLY A 35 11.32 10.69 -18.57
C GLY A 35 11.31 9.86 -19.86
N ASP A 36 12.34 9.98 -20.68
CA ASP A 36 12.59 9.25 -21.94
C ASP A 36 13.45 7.99 -21.74
N THR A 37 13.82 7.65 -20.51
CA THR A 37 14.55 6.42 -20.18
C THR A 37 13.86 5.20 -20.79
N THR A 38 14.65 4.37 -21.46
CA THR A 38 14.16 3.15 -22.08
C THR A 38 14.01 2.02 -21.05
N GLN A 39 13.14 1.06 -21.35
CA GLN A 39 12.99 -0.15 -20.52
C GLN A 39 14.32 -0.90 -20.36
N LYS A 40 15.15 -0.96 -21.41
CA LYS A 40 16.46 -1.64 -21.38
C LYS A 40 17.42 -0.98 -20.40
N GLU A 41 17.48 0.35 -20.38
CA GLU A 41 18.34 1.09 -19.44
C GLU A 41 17.92 0.86 -17.99
N LEU A 42 16.60 0.87 -17.72
CA LEU A 42 16.09 0.59 -16.37
C LEU A 42 16.37 -0.85 -15.95
N LEU A 43 16.21 -1.84 -16.84
CA LEU A 43 16.56 -3.24 -16.57
C LEU A 43 18.05 -3.40 -16.24
N THR A 44 18.94 -2.75 -17.01
CA THR A 44 20.38 -2.76 -16.74
C THR A 44 20.71 -2.18 -15.37
N LEU A 45 20.05 -1.10 -14.98
CA LEU A 45 20.23 -0.52 -13.63
C LEU A 45 19.77 -1.50 -12.55
N ILE A 46 18.59 -2.13 -12.71
CA ILE A 46 18.05 -3.08 -11.74
C ILE A 46 18.97 -4.30 -11.60
N ASP A 47 19.49 -4.85 -12.69
CA ASP A 47 20.43 -5.96 -12.68
C ASP A 47 21.71 -5.61 -11.87
N GLY A 48 22.27 -4.42 -12.09
CA GLY A 48 23.38 -3.92 -11.28
C GLY A 48 23.04 -3.80 -9.79
N LEU A 49 21.82 -3.36 -9.43
CA LEU A 49 21.37 -3.29 -8.03
C LEU A 49 21.09 -4.67 -7.44
N ASN A 50 20.59 -5.60 -8.23
CA ASN A 50 20.34 -6.98 -7.81
C ASN A 50 21.65 -7.68 -7.41
N THR A 51 22.72 -7.45 -8.19
CA THR A 51 24.03 -8.10 -7.99
C THR A 51 24.91 -7.41 -6.94
N ASP A 52 24.65 -6.13 -6.61
CA ASP A 52 25.41 -5.41 -5.59
C ASP A 52 25.12 -5.94 -4.17
N PRO A 53 26.13 -6.51 -3.46
CA PRO A 53 25.94 -7.03 -2.09
C PRO A 53 25.67 -5.93 -1.05
N ASN A 54 25.94 -4.66 -1.36
CA ASN A 54 25.66 -3.54 -0.46
C ASN A 54 24.23 -3.01 -0.58
N ILE A 55 23.49 -3.46 -1.59
CA ILE A 55 22.09 -3.09 -1.80
C ILE A 55 21.20 -4.20 -1.24
N HIS A 56 20.44 -3.88 -0.19
CA HIS A 56 19.60 -4.85 0.51
C HIS A 56 18.12 -4.73 0.16
N GLY A 57 17.71 -3.64 -0.47
CA GLY A 57 16.32 -3.43 -0.87
C GLY A 57 16.22 -2.48 -2.06
N ILE A 58 15.32 -2.81 -2.98
CA ILE A 58 15.07 -2.06 -4.21
C ILE A 58 13.60 -1.66 -4.23
N LEU A 59 13.34 -0.38 -4.51
CA LEU A 59 12.01 0.18 -4.70
C LEU A 59 11.95 0.83 -6.07
N VAL A 60 10.97 0.43 -6.87
CA VAL A 60 10.66 1.07 -8.15
C VAL A 60 9.42 1.94 -7.98
N GLN A 61 9.60 3.25 -8.10
CA GLN A 61 8.49 4.20 -7.92
C GLN A 61 7.49 4.12 -9.08
N LEU A 62 6.26 3.75 -8.77
CA LEU A 62 5.15 3.72 -9.73
C LEU A 62 4.36 5.05 -9.71
N PRO A 63 3.69 5.44 -10.81
CA PRO A 63 3.71 4.78 -12.13
C PRO A 63 4.99 5.05 -12.91
N LEU A 64 5.35 4.13 -13.80
CA LEU A 64 6.42 4.29 -14.78
C LEU A 64 5.91 5.03 -16.04
N PRO A 65 6.81 5.63 -16.86
CA PRO A 65 6.47 6.14 -18.18
C PRO A 65 5.87 5.07 -19.10
N GLU A 66 5.03 5.48 -20.05
CA GLU A 66 4.25 4.56 -20.91
C GLU A 66 5.11 3.60 -21.75
N GLN A 67 6.34 4.00 -22.11
CA GLN A 67 7.28 3.16 -22.87
C GLN A 67 7.88 2.01 -22.05
N ILE A 68 7.60 1.92 -20.74
CA ILE A 68 8.17 0.92 -19.83
C ILE A 68 7.04 0.04 -19.27
N ASP A 69 7.10 -1.26 -19.50
CA ASP A 69 6.18 -2.22 -18.89
C ASP A 69 6.54 -2.44 -17.41
N ALA A 70 5.68 -1.95 -16.53
CA ALA A 70 5.87 -2.08 -15.09
C ALA A 70 5.93 -3.54 -14.61
N ASN A 71 5.23 -4.47 -15.28
CA ASN A 71 5.23 -5.87 -14.87
C ASN A 71 6.59 -6.52 -15.13
N ILE A 72 7.22 -6.20 -16.27
CA ILE A 72 8.57 -6.68 -16.60
C ILE A 72 9.57 -6.13 -15.57
N ILE A 73 9.49 -4.84 -15.27
CA ILE A 73 10.40 -4.20 -14.31
C ILE A 73 10.24 -4.79 -12.89
N LEU A 74 9.02 -4.97 -12.43
CA LEU A 74 8.77 -5.53 -11.10
C LEU A 74 9.18 -7.02 -11.00
N ALA A 75 9.12 -7.76 -12.10
CA ALA A 75 9.57 -9.15 -12.16
C ALA A 75 11.10 -9.29 -12.18
N GLU A 76 11.84 -8.25 -12.61
CA GLU A 76 13.31 -8.26 -12.66
C GLU A 76 13.95 -7.94 -11.31
N VAL A 77 13.27 -7.24 -10.42
CA VAL A 77 13.77 -6.99 -9.07
C VAL A 77 13.94 -8.33 -8.33
N ASP A 78 15.11 -8.59 -7.74
CA ASP A 78 15.31 -9.80 -6.92
C ASP A 78 14.24 -9.87 -5.82
N ALA A 79 13.51 -10.97 -5.79
CA ALA A 79 12.43 -11.20 -4.82
C ALA A 79 12.88 -11.07 -3.35
N LYS A 80 14.17 -11.23 -3.06
CA LYS A 80 14.77 -11.04 -1.73
C LYS A 80 15.00 -9.56 -1.42
N LYS A 81 15.13 -8.71 -2.44
CA LYS A 81 15.35 -7.25 -2.35
C LYS A 81 14.10 -6.43 -2.67
N ASP A 82 12.99 -7.08 -3.01
CA ASP A 82 11.69 -6.45 -3.35
C ASP A 82 11.01 -5.89 -2.08
N VAL A 83 11.36 -4.67 -1.71
CA VAL A 83 10.82 -4.04 -0.47
C VAL A 83 9.34 -3.70 -0.54
N ASP A 84 8.79 -3.56 -1.75
CA ASP A 84 7.37 -3.30 -1.97
C ASP A 84 6.51 -4.58 -1.93
N GLY A 85 7.11 -5.76 -2.07
CA GLY A 85 6.41 -7.04 -2.05
C GLY A 85 5.59 -7.32 -3.32
N PHE A 86 5.97 -6.74 -4.47
CA PHE A 86 5.23 -6.85 -5.74
C PHE A 86 5.74 -7.95 -6.66
N HIS A 87 6.94 -8.49 -6.38
CA HIS A 87 7.49 -9.57 -7.17
C HIS A 87 6.59 -10.81 -7.12
N VAL A 88 6.40 -11.48 -8.26
CA VAL A 88 5.47 -12.62 -8.42
C VAL A 88 5.69 -13.73 -7.39
N LEU A 89 6.94 -14.00 -7.00
CA LEU A 89 7.26 -14.99 -5.97
C LEU A 89 6.76 -14.54 -4.58
N ASN A 90 6.87 -13.26 -4.23
CA ASN A 90 6.37 -12.74 -2.96
C ASN A 90 4.84 -12.76 -2.95
N VAL A 91 4.20 -12.35 -4.06
CA VAL A 91 2.74 -12.43 -4.22
C VAL A 91 2.24 -13.87 -4.14
N GLY A 92 2.89 -14.81 -4.84
CA GLY A 92 2.54 -16.23 -4.79
C GLY A 92 2.68 -16.81 -3.38
N LYS A 93 3.78 -16.50 -2.67
CA LYS A 93 3.98 -16.92 -1.27
C LYS A 93 2.90 -16.35 -0.36
N LEU A 94 2.55 -15.05 -0.52
CA LEU A 94 1.45 -14.44 0.24
C LEU A 94 0.14 -15.18 0.00
N PHE A 95 -0.16 -15.52 -1.26
CA PHE A 95 -1.38 -16.21 -1.64
C PHE A 95 -1.51 -17.60 -0.97
N VAL A 96 -0.42 -18.37 -0.89
CA VAL A 96 -0.42 -19.69 -0.25
C VAL A 96 -0.13 -19.65 1.27
N GLY A 97 -0.05 -18.46 1.85
CA GLY A 97 0.21 -18.28 3.28
C GLY A 97 1.64 -18.51 3.73
N ALA A 98 2.59 -18.69 2.79
CA ALA A 98 4.01 -18.86 3.09
C ALA A 98 4.68 -17.52 3.50
N PRO A 99 5.84 -17.56 4.21
CA PRO A 99 6.59 -16.36 4.57
C PRO A 99 7.05 -15.59 3.32
N SER A 100 6.65 -14.32 3.23
CA SER A 100 6.93 -13.43 2.07
C SER A 100 7.21 -12.01 2.52
N LEU A 101 7.72 -11.20 1.61
CA LEU A 101 7.59 -9.75 1.70
C LEU A 101 6.15 -9.41 1.29
N VAL A 102 5.49 -8.62 2.09
CA VAL A 102 4.07 -8.28 1.90
C VAL A 102 3.98 -6.85 1.38
N PRO A 103 3.10 -6.54 0.41
CA PRO A 103 2.89 -5.19 -0.06
C PRO A 103 2.67 -4.19 1.08
N CYS A 104 3.42 -3.08 1.05
CA CYS A 104 3.54 -2.16 2.19
C CYS A 104 2.21 -1.57 2.64
N THR A 105 1.37 -1.12 1.70
CA THR A 105 0.07 -0.51 2.01
C THR A 105 -0.92 -1.52 2.61
N PRO A 106 -1.16 -2.70 2.03
CA PRO A 106 -1.98 -3.74 2.66
C PRO A 106 -1.47 -4.18 4.03
N LEU A 107 -0.15 -4.30 4.20
CA LEU A 107 0.44 -4.62 5.50
C LEU A 107 0.16 -3.51 6.53
N GLY A 108 0.28 -2.25 6.11
CA GLY A 108 -0.06 -1.09 6.94
C GLY A 108 -1.52 -1.10 7.38
N CYS A 109 -2.44 -1.40 6.45
CA CYS A 109 -3.87 -1.54 6.76
C CYS A 109 -4.13 -2.65 7.80
N LEU A 110 -3.49 -3.82 7.63
CA LEU A 110 -3.62 -4.92 8.59
C LEU A 110 -3.09 -4.52 9.97
N LEU A 111 -1.94 -3.83 10.04
CA LEU A 111 -1.38 -3.37 11.31
C LEU A 111 -2.29 -2.35 12.01
N ILE A 112 -2.95 -1.46 11.26
CA ILE A 112 -3.98 -0.56 11.80
C ILE A 112 -5.13 -1.37 12.38
N LEU A 113 -5.67 -2.34 11.64
CA LEU A 113 -6.77 -3.19 12.13
C LEU A 113 -6.39 -3.92 13.43
N ARG A 114 -5.20 -4.54 13.47
CA ARG A 114 -4.70 -5.22 14.67
C ARG A 114 -4.49 -4.28 15.86
N SER A 115 -4.16 -3.01 15.61
CA SER A 115 -3.98 -2.02 16.69
C SER A 115 -5.28 -1.69 17.43
N LEU A 116 -6.42 -1.92 16.81
CA LEU A 116 -7.74 -1.74 17.44
C LEU A 116 -8.04 -2.84 18.47
N LYS A 117 -7.25 -3.93 18.50
CA LYS A 117 -7.44 -5.09 19.40
C LYS A 117 -8.84 -5.73 19.30
N GLU A 118 -9.48 -5.60 18.13
CA GLU A 118 -10.73 -6.25 17.81
C GLU A 118 -10.47 -7.68 17.33
N ASP A 119 -11.35 -8.60 17.69
CA ASP A 119 -11.33 -9.94 17.11
C ASP A 119 -11.81 -9.87 15.66
N LEU A 120 -10.95 -10.29 14.73
CA LEU A 120 -11.23 -10.32 13.30
C LEU A 120 -11.85 -11.65 12.85
N ASN A 121 -11.80 -12.71 13.70
CA ASN A 121 -12.34 -14.02 13.34
C ASN A 121 -13.81 -13.94 12.96
N GLY A 122 -14.16 -14.52 11.82
CA GLY A 122 -15.54 -14.59 11.33
C GLY A 122 -16.13 -13.27 10.85
N LYS A 123 -15.40 -12.13 10.95
CA LYS A 123 -15.89 -10.86 10.41
C LYS A 123 -15.95 -10.90 8.88
N HIS A 124 -16.94 -10.20 8.33
CA HIS A 124 -17.06 -10.01 6.90
C HIS A 124 -16.28 -8.76 6.47
N ALA A 125 -15.26 -8.93 5.65
CA ALA A 125 -14.46 -7.85 5.10
C ALA A 125 -14.82 -7.61 3.63
N VAL A 126 -15.16 -6.38 3.30
CA VAL A 126 -15.45 -5.94 1.93
C VAL A 126 -14.31 -5.05 1.46
N ILE A 127 -13.66 -5.44 0.37
CA ILE A 127 -12.58 -4.71 -0.25
C ILE A 127 -13.08 -4.08 -1.54
N ILE A 128 -13.02 -2.75 -1.61
CA ILE A 128 -13.39 -2.00 -2.79
C ILE A 128 -12.13 -1.72 -3.59
N GLY A 129 -11.97 -2.44 -4.71
CA GLY A 129 -10.77 -2.43 -5.55
C GLY A 129 -10.11 -3.80 -5.63
N ARG A 130 -9.54 -4.12 -6.82
CA ARG A 130 -8.91 -5.43 -7.10
C ARG A 130 -7.52 -5.31 -7.73
N SER A 131 -6.80 -4.23 -7.41
CA SER A 131 -5.44 -4.04 -7.90
C SER A 131 -4.48 -5.09 -7.34
N ASN A 132 -3.41 -5.39 -8.09
CA ASN A 132 -2.33 -6.25 -7.61
C ASN A 132 -1.54 -5.60 -6.46
N LEU A 133 -1.60 -4.27 -6.35
CA LEU A 133 -0.86 -3.52 -5.34
C LEU A 133 -1.58 -3.46 -3.98
N ASN A 134 -2.92 -3.41 -3.97
CA ASN A 134 -3.71 -3.20 -2.76
C ASN A 134 -4.82 -4.24 -2.56
N GLY A 135 -5.83 -4.28 -3.44
CA GLY A 135 -7.04 -5.07 -3.19
C GLY A 135 -6.80 -6.56 -3.04
N LYS A 136 -6.07 -7.19 -3.97
CA LYS A 136 -5.77 -8.62 -3.92
C LYS A 136 -4.88 -8.99 -2.71
N PRO A 137 -3.76 -8.29 -2.43
CA PRO A 137 -2.96 -8.58 -1.25
C PRO A 137 -3.73 -8.38 0.06
N MET A 138 -4.58 -7.35 0.14
CA MET A 138 -5.41 -7.10 1.32
C MET A 138 -6.37 -8.26 1.59
N ALA A 139 -6.95 -8.83 0.53
CA ALA A 139 -7.83 -9.99 0.65
C ALA A 139 -7.10 -11.19 1.28
N GLN A 140 -5.88 -11.47 0.83
CA GLN A 140 -5.09 -12.58 1.37
C GLN A 140 -4.73 -12.36 2.84
N LEU A 141 -4.43 -11.12 3.22
CA LEU A 141 -4.14 -10.79 4.61
C LEU A 141 -5.36 -10.97 5.51
N LEU A 142 -6.54 -10.53 5.07
CA LEU A 142 -7.78 -10.68 5.84
C LEU A 142 -8.27 -12.12 5.91
N LEU A 143 -8.10 -12.91 4.83
CA LEU A 143 -8.34 -14.35 4.86
C LEU A 143 -7.45 -15.04 5.92
N LYS A 144 -6.20 -14.63 6.04
CA LYS A 144 -5.27 -15.14 7.06
C LYS A 144 -5.69 -14.76 8.50
N GLU A 145 -6.44 -13.67 8.67
CA GLU A 145 -7.06 -13.28 9.93
C GLU A 145 -8.45 -13.94 10.14
N ASN A 146 -8.77 -14.99 9.37
CA ASN A 146 -10.04 -15.72 9.41
C ASN A 146 -11.28 -14.87 9.08
N CYS A 147 -11.13 -13.79 8.32
CA CYS A 147 -12.27 -13.04 7.78
C CYS A 147 -12.91 -13.77 6.61
N THR A 148 -14.23 -13.62 6.44
CA THR A 148 -14.91 -13.85 5.16
C THR A 148 -14.66 -12.63 4.27
N VAL A 149 -14.14 -12.81 3.06
CA VAL A 149 -13.71 -11.68 2.23
C VAL A 149 -14.51 -11.60 0.93
N THR A 150 -15.05 -10.43 0.66
CA THR A 150 -15.64 -10.04 -0.63
C THR A 150 -14.78 -8.98 -1.30
N ILE A 151 -14.35 -9.24 -2.54
CA ILE A 151 -13.67 -8.24 -3.38
C ILE A 151 -14.67 -7.65 -4.36
N THR A 152 -14.83 -6.34 -4.34
CA THR A 152 -15.69 -5.58 -5.24
C THR A 152 -14.88 -4.74 -6.22
N HIS A 153 -15.49 -4.34 -7.32
CA HIS A 153 -14.85 -3.58 -8.40
C HIS A 153 -15.87 -2.84 -9.26
N SER A 154 -15.43 -2.08 -10.26
CA SER A 154 -16.27 -1.28 -11.15
C SER A 154 -17.34 -2.06 -11.95
N LYS A 155 -17.31 -3.40 -11.91
CA LYS A 155 -18.32 -4.26 -12.56
C LYS A 155 -19.20 -4.99 -11.55
N THR A 156 -19.06 -4.70 -10.24
CA THR A 156 -19.95 -5.23 -9.20
C THR A 156 -21.34 -4.63 -9.39
N ALA A 157 -22.36 -5.48 -9.47
CA ALA A 157 -23.71 -5.05 -9.80
C ALA A 157 -24.33 -4.15 -8.72
N ASP A 158 -24.16 -4.52 -7.44
CA ASP A 158 -24.63 -3.74 -6.29
C ASP A 158 -23.50 -3.50 -5.30
N LEU A 159 -22.67 -2.52 -5.61
CA LEU A 159 -21.53 -2.16 -4.77
C LEU A 159 -21.97 -1.68 -3.37
N LYS A 160 -23.03 -0.89 -3.29
CA LYS A 160 -23.57 -0.41 -2.01
C LYS A 160 -24.08 -1.56 -1.14
N GLY A 161 -24.85 -2.46 -1.72
CA GLY A 161 -25.37 -3.63 -1.01
C GLY A 161 -24.26 -4.56 -0.49
N GLU A 162 -23.17 -4.71 -1.25
CA GLU A 162 -22.01 -5.45 -0.77
C GLU A 162 -21.31 -4.73 0.40
N CYS A 163 -21.14 -3.42 0.32
CA CYS A 163 -20.54 -2.62 1.41
C CYS A 163 -21.34 -2.73 2.71
N LEU A 164 -22.67 -2.71 2.65
CA LEU A 164 -23.55 -2.82 3.82
C LEU A 164 -23.45 -4.15 4.57
N LYS A 165 -22.91 -5.20 3.94
CA LYS A 165 -22.65 -6.50 4.59
C LYS A 165 -21.36 -6.49 5.43
N GLY A 166 -20.44 -5.53 5.16
CA GLY A 166 -19.09 -5.51 5.71
C GLY A 166 -19.01 -5.05 7.16
N ASP A 167 -18.41 -5.86 8.03
CA ASP A 167 -17.95 -5.44 9.34
C ASP A 167 -16.66 -4.64 9.22
N ILE A 168 -15.89 -4.90 8.14
CA ILE A 168 -14.68 -4.20 7.76
C ILE A 168 -14.82 -3.78 6.30
N ILE A 169 -14.55 -2.51 6.01
CA ILE A 169 -14.50 -1.98 4.64
C ILE A 169 -13.09 -1.46 4.38
N VAL A 170 -12.49 -1.86 3.25
CA VAL A 170 -11.21 -1.32 2.78
C VAL A 170 -11.44 -0.68 1.41
N ALA A 171 -11.36 0.64 1.34
CA ALA A 171 -11.54 1.39 0.09
C ALA A 171 -10.19 1.70 -0.55
N ALA A 172 -9.96 1.20 -1.79
CA ALA A 172 -8.69 1.32 -2.51
C ALA A 172 -8.90 1.41 -4.04
N VAL A 173 -9.64 2.43 -4.49
CA VAL A 173 -10.04 2.62 -5.90
C VAL A 173 -9.56 3.93 -6.50
N GLY A 174 -9.10 4.90 -5.69
CA GLY A 174 -8.66 6.21 -6.17
C GLY A 174 -9.80 7.07 -6.72
N ILE A 175 -11.00 6.94 -6.16
CA ILE A 175 -12.17 7.75 -6.52
C ILE A 175 -12.58 8.58 -5.30
N PRO A 176 -12.49 9.94 -5.38
CA PRO A 176 -12.77 10.80 -4.24
C PRO A 176 -14.15 10.55 -3.64
N GLU A 177 -14.18 10.30 -2.33
CA GLU A 177 -15.41 10.20 -1.53
C GLU A 177 -16.49 9.27 -2.11
N LEU A 178 -16.09 8.17 -2.78
CA LEU A 178 -16.99 7.18 -3.36
C LEU A 178 -17.88 6.54 -2.31
N VAL A 179 -17.30 6.13 -1.18
CA VAL A 179 -18.02 5.45 -0.10
C VAL A 179 -18.73 6.48 0.78
N LYS A 180 -20.05 6.44 0.78
CA LYS A 180 -20.91 7.35 1.55
C LYS A 180 -21.33 6.74 2.88
N GLY A 181 -21.86 7.56 3.80
CA GLY A 181 -22.31 7.11 5.11
C GLY A 181 -23.39 6.03 5.04
N ASP A 182 -24.28 6.11 4.07
CA ASP A 182 -25.39 5.15 3.84
C ASP A 182 -24.93 3.83 3.14
N TRP A 183 -23.63 3.69 2.86
CA TRP A 183 -23.01 2.46 2.36
C TRP A 183 -22.36 1.64 3.48
N VAL A 184 -22.23 2.22 4.66
CA VAL A 184 -21.47 1.62 5.75
C VAL A 184 -22.41 1.06 6.81
N LYS A 185 -22.22 -0.21 7.16
CA LYS A 185 -22.93 -0.84 8.26
C LYS A 185 -22.58 -0.12 9.57
N LYS A 186 -23.58 0.06 10.43
CA LYS A 186 -23.36 0.65 11.75
C LYS A 186 -22.25 -0.11 12.50
N ASP A 187 -21.36 0.62 13.13
CA ASP A 187 -20.22 0.11 13.89
C ASP A 187 -19.18 -0.67 13.06
N ALA A 188 -19.18 -0.56 11.72
CA ALA A 188 -18.14 -1.12 10.88
C ALA A 188 -16.79 -0.39 11.06
N ILE A 189 -15.71 -1.08 10.79
CA ILE A 189 -14.36 -0.51 10.72
C ILE A 189 -14.06 -0.17 9.26
N VAL A 190 -13.64 1.07 8.99
CA VAL A 190 -13.38 1.54 7.63
C VAL A 190 -11.93 1.97 7.48
N ILE A 191 -11.24 1.36 6.53
CA ILE A 191 -9.86 1.69 6.14
C ILE A 191 -9.90 2.36 4.78
N ASP A 192 -9.55 3.64 4.75
CA ASP A 192 -9.45 4.44 3.54
C ASP A 192 -8.00 4.47 3.05
N VAL A 193 -7.73 3.83 1.92
CA VAL A 193 -6.42 3.77 1.24
C VAL A 193 -6.29 4.86 0.20
N GLY A 194 -7.39 5.50 -0.18
CA GLY A 194 -7.43 6.52 -1.22
C GLY A 194 -6.57 7.74 -0.91
N ILE A 195 -5.91 8.27 -1.93
CA ILE A 195 -5.20 9.57 -1.87
C ILE A 195 -5.54 10.33 -3.14
N ASN A 196 -6.56 11.16 -3.07
CA ASN A 196 -7.08 11.91 -4.20
C ASN A 196 -6.79 13.41 -4.03
N LYS A 197 -6.19 14.02 -5.04
CA LYS A 197 -6.01 15.47 -5.08
C LYS A 197 -7.27 16.11 -5.65
N THR A 198 -7.86 17.00 -4.89
CA THR A 198 -9.02 17.82 -5.30
C THR A 198 -8.69 19.29 -5.12
N GLU A 199 -9.55 20.16 -5.61
CA GLU A 199 -9.44 21.62 -5.40
C GLU A 199 -9.47 21.98 -3.90
N LYS A 200 -10.15 21.18 -3.09
CA LYS A 200 -10.25 21.37 -1.62
C LYS A 200 -9.07 20.76 -0.85
N GLY A 201 -8.12 20.12 -1.54
CA GLY A 201 -6.99 19.45 -0.92
C GLY A 201 -6.95 17.95 -1.17
N ILE A 202 -6.32 17.22 -0.25
CA ILE A 202 -6.22 15.74 -0.34
C ILE A 202 -7.40 15.14 0.40
N VAL A 203 -8.14 14.26 -0.29
CA VAL A 203 -9.25 13.48 0.27
C VAL A 203 -9.04 11.98 -0.01
N GLY A 204 -9.72 11.13 0.75
CA GLY A 204 -9.74 9.69 0.54
C GLY A 204 -10.79 9.21 -0.46
N ASP A 205 -10.96 7.90 -0.52
CA ASP A 205 -12.04 7.24 -1.26
C ASP A 205 -13.36 7.22 -0.45
N VAL A 206 -13.31 7.63 0.82
CA VAL A 206 -14.43 7.61 1.77
C VAL A 206 -14.86 9.03 2.11
N ALA A 207 -16.16 9.30 2.10
CA ALA A 207 -16.75 10.57 2.55
C ALA A 207 -16.63 10.66 4.09
N PHE A 208 -15.52 11.20 4.57
CA PHE A 208 -15.11 11.16 5.98
C PHE A 208 -16.18 11.68 6.93
N ASP A 209 -16.76 12.84 6.63
CA ASP A 209 -17.74 13.51 7.52
C ASP A 209 -19.05 12.72 7.67
N GLU A 210 -19.43 11.94 6.65
CA GLU A 210 -20.60 11.09 6.68
C GLU A 210 -20.30 9.78 7.41
N VAL A 211 -19.23 9.11 7.00
CA VAL A 211 -18.86 7.77 7.47
C VAL A 211 -18.44 7.80 8.94
N SER A 212 -17.77 8.87 9.40
CA SER A 212 -17.37 9.02 10.80
C SER A 212 -18.54 9.01 11.80
N LYS A 213 -19.76 9.29 11.35
CA LYS A 213 -20.97 9.26 12.17
C LYS A 213 -21.55 7.86 12.34
N VAL A 214 -21.15 6.91 11.49
CA VAL A 214 -21.72 5.55 11.41
C VAL A 214 -20.68 4.49 11.78
N ALA A 215 -19.44 4.66 11.37
CA ALA A 215 -18.38 3.71 11.61
C ALA A 215 -17.89 3.74 13.05
N LYS A 216 -17.50 2.57 13.58
CA LYS A 216 -16.80 2.45 14.87
C LYS A 216 -15.41 3.03 14.84
N ALA A 217 -14.70 2.85 13.71
CA ALA A 217 -13.38 3.39 13.46
C ALA A 217 -13.21 3.69 11.97
N LEU A 218 -12.53 4.79 11.67
CA LEU A 218 -12.26 5.26 10.31
C LEU A 218 -10.86 5.85 10.25
N THR A 219 -10.06 5.45 9.26
CA THR A 219 -8.77 6.08 9.03
C THR A 219 -8.92 7.46 8.36
N PRO A 220 -8.23 8.50 8.84
CA PRO A 220 -8.25 9.81 8.17
C PRO A 220 -7.38 9.82 6.91
N VAL A 221 -7.71 10.71 5.97
CA VAL A 221 -6.87 11.03 4.81
C VAL A 221 -6.72 12.55 4.74
N PRO A 222 -5.49 13.09 4.85
CA PRO A 222 -4.21 12.41 5.11
C PRO A 222 -4.03 11.99 6.58
N GLY A 223 -3.00 11.15 6.83
CA GLY A 223 -2.54 10.81 8.19
C GLY A 223 -2.90 9.41 8.69
N GLY A 224 -3.71 8.64 7.93
CA GLY A 224 -4.07 7.26 8.25
C GLY A 224 -3.10 6.23 7.65
N VAL A 225 -3.48 5.62 6.54
CA VAL A 225 -2.74 4.53 5.88
C VAL A 225 -1.38 4.97 5.33
N GLY A 226 -1.25 6.21 4.82
CA GLY A 226 -0.01 6.71 4.20
C GLY A 226 1.23 6.57 5.08
N PRO A 227 1.25 7.09 6.31
CA PRO A 227 2.38 6.91 7.25
C PRO A 227 2.70 5.44 7.52
N MET A 228 1.69 4.58 7.62
CA MET A 228 1.89 3.14 7.83
C MET A 228 2.52 2.45 6.64
N THR A 229 2.21 2.88 5.41
CA THR A 229 2.89 2.39 4.20
C THR A 229 4.40 2.62 4.29
N ILE A 230 4.82 3.82 4.73
CA ILE A 230 6.24 4.14 4.90
C ILE A 230 6.88 3.28 6.02
N ALA A 231 6.20 3.14 7.16
CA ALA A 231 6.68 2.29 8.24
C ALA A 231 6.86 0.82 7.80
N CYS A 232 5.92 0.29 6.99
CA CYS A 232 6.02 -1.05 6.43
C CYS A 232 7.14 -1.18 5.39
N LEU A 233 7.41 -0.13 4.61
CA LEU A 233 8.56 -0.09 3.71
C LEU A 233 9.88 -0.24 4.47
N LEU A 234 10.05 0.51 5.57
CA LEU A 234 11.24 0.37 6.43
C LEU A 234 11.34 -1.02 7.04
N LYS A 235 10.22 -1.57 7.51
CA LYS A 235 10.15 -2.94 8.04
C LYS A 235 10.56 -3.96 6.98
N ASN A 236 10.04 -3.88 5.76
CA ASN A 236 10.40 -4.77 4.66
C ASN A 236 11.89 -4.61 4.29
N THR A 237 12.43 -3.39 4.31
CA THR A 237 13.86 -3.15 4.04
C THR A 237 14.75 -3.88 5.07
N ILE A 238 14.38 -3.84 6.35
CA ILE A 238 15.09 -4.61 7.42
C ILE A 238 14.95 -6.11 7.18
N GLU A 239 13.79 -6.56 6.77
CA GLU A 239 13.55 -7.98 6.47
C GLU A 239 14.37 -8.45 5.26
N CYS A 240 14.46 -7.64 4.20
CA CYS A 240 15.34 -7.90 3.06
C CYS A 240 16.80 -8.02 3.49
N PHE A 241 17.29 -7.08 4.32
CA PHE A 241 18.63 -7.13 4.86
C PHE A 241 18.91 -8.45 5.60
N LYS A 242 18.01 -8.86 6.50
CA LYS A 242 18.14 -10.12 7.24
C LYS A 242 18.20 -11.33 6.32
N ARG A 243 17.40 -11.35 5.27
CA ARG A 243 17.36 -12.45 4.27
C ARG A 243 18.64 -12.54 3.45
N THR A 244 19.29 -11.40 3.19
CA THR A 244 20.58 -11.38 2.47
C THR A 244 21.77 -11.78 3.33
N GLN A 245 21.66 -11.72 4.67
CA GLN A 245 22.73 -12.14 5.59
C GLN A 245 22.69 -13.63 5.96
N ASN A 246 21.56 -14.30 5.74
CA ASN A 246 21.34 -15.71 6.12
C ASN A 246 21.56 -16.69 4.96
N ASN A 247 22.33 -16.30 3.92
CA ASN A 247 22.71 -17.14 2.78
C ASN A 247 24.19 -17.47 2.80
#